data_51e82028823dda6eee30d27d35fe3c8b
#
_entry.id   51e82028823dda6eee30d27d35fe3c8b
#
_cell.length_a   1.000
_cell.length_b   1.000
_cell.length_c   1.000
_cell.angle_alpha   90.00
_cell.angle_beta   90.00
_cell.angle_gamma   90.00
#
_symmetry.space_group_name_H-M   'P 1'
#
loop_
_entity.id
_entity.type
_entity.pdbx_description
1 polymer ?
#
loop_
_entity_poly.entity_id
_entity_poly.type
_entity_poly.pdbx_seq_one_letter_code
_entity_poly.pdbx_strand_id
1 'polypeptide(L)'
;VNTGIFPLLAKNRKKAEPKDSVASDYKKLTGRDSVALKGIANIIKKNGSFYLEFPTRLLGREFLVTNRLQKVPLELNEAGVNKGINYENQVVTFEWQREGKKLCIRQQRLTPEVPVTDALASSVADNYINPLIASLKIEAVAPDSSTVVVKIDELFNGKQTGLNDVFNNINLGTSANADLSRILDIKAFESNITATSELTTIVREGMSKVNVTVVVSSSLSLLPETPMRGRKESKKVGYFTTHRLSYSDRQQE
;
A
#
# COMPACT_ATOMS: atom_id res chain seq x y z
N VAL A 1 -57.01 -20.82 29.89
CA VAL A 1 -56.75 -19.42 29.49
C VAL A 1 -55.40 -19.03 30.09
N ASN A 2 -54.35 -19.04 29.31
CA ASN A 2 -53.05 -18.63 29.77
C ASN A 2 -52.40 -17.77 28.66
N THR A 3 -52.39 -16.46 28.86
CA THR A 3 -51.83 -15.46 27.96
C THR A 3 -50.34 -15.33 28.23
N GLY A 4 -49.53 -15.91 27.35
CA GLY A 4 -48.08 -15.74 27.35
C GLY A 4 -47.69 -14.43 26.69
N ILE A 5 -47.07 -13.53 27.45
CA ILE A 5 -46.48 -12.28 26.98
C ILE A 5 -45.03 -12.57 26.52
N PHE A 6 -44.76 -12.42 25.22
CA PHE A 6 -43.41 -12.46 24.69
C PHE A 6 -42.74 -11.08 24.89
N PRO A 7 -41.52 -10.98 25.45
CA PRO A 7 -40.82 -9.73 25.50
C PRO A 7 -40.22 -9.40 24.13
N LEU A 8 -40.50 -8.20 23.63
CA LEU A 8 -39.85 -7.62 22.45
C LEU A 8 -38.35 -7.50 22.71
N LEU A 9 -37.53 -8.18 21.89
CA LEU A 9 -36.10 -7.96 21.80
C LEU A 9 -35.82 -6.56 21.24
N ALA A 10 -35.37 -5.67 22.09
CA ALA A 10 -34.88 -4.37 21.70
C ALA A 10 -33.63 -4.52 20.80
N LYS A 11 -33.77 -4.20 19.51
CA LYS A 11 -32.64 -4.05 18.60
C LYS A 11 -31.71 -2.97 19.12
N ASN A 12 -30.52 -3.36 19.58
CA ASN A 12 -29.43 -2.43 19.88
C ASN A 12 -29.06 -1.67 18.59
N ARG A 13 -29.63 -0.47 18.42
CA ARG A 13 -29.13 0.51 17.46
C ARG A 13 -27.77 0.95 17.97
N LYS A 14 -26.69 0.55 17.28
CA LYS A 14 -25.37 1.16 17.47
C LYS A 14 -25.54 2.67 17.32
N LYS A 15 -25.32 3.41 18.42
CA LYS A 15 -25.28 4.87 18.42
C LYS A 15 -24.23 5.29 17.39
N ALA A 16 -24.63 6.11 16.41
CA ALA A 16 -23.67 6.82 15.55
C ALA A 16 -22.76 7.65 16.47
N GLU A 17 -21.44 7.52 16.32
CA GLU A 17 -20.48 8.32 17.07
C GLU A 17 -20.78 9.80 16.80
N PRO A 18 -20.81 10.66 17.82
CA PRO A 18 -21.11 12.08 17.63
C PRO A 18 -20.04 12.72 16.73
N LYS A 19 -20.46 13.54 15.76
CA LYS A 19 -19.58 14.26 14.81
C LYS A 19 -18.48 15.07 15.51
N ASP A 20 -18.69 15.49 16.72
CA ASP A 20 -17.72 16.25 17.53
C ASP A 20 -16.50 15.41 17.95
N SER A 21 -16.63 14.11 18.14
CA SER A 21 -15.50 13.22 18.49
C SER A 21 -14.54 13.03 17.32
N VAL A 22 -15.06 12.93 16.11
CA VAL A 22 -14.28 12.74 14.88
C VAL A 22 -13.44 13.99 14.58
N ALA A 23 -14.05 15.18 14.69
CA ALA A 23 -13.35 16.46 14.52
C ALA A 23 -12.26 16.68 15.60
N SER A 24 -12.50 16.19 16.83
CA SER A 24 -11.52 16.24 17.93
C SER A 24 -10.28 15.41 17.63
N ASP A 25 -10.45 14.16 17.16
CA ASP A 25 -9.34 13.25 16.89
C ASP A 25 -8.49 13.69 15.68
N TYR A 26 -9.14 14.23 14.66
CA TYR A 26 -8.43 14.83 13.52
C TYR A 26 -7.57 16.03 13.97
N LYS A 27 -8.12 16.96 14.75
CA LYS A 27 -7.36 18.10 15.30
C LYS A 27 -6.23 17.67 16.22
N LYS A 28 -6.40 16.60 17.00
CA LYS A 28 -5.32 16.05 17.84
C LYS A 28 -4.14 15.58 17.00
N LEU A 29 -4.37 14.93 15.84
CA LEU A 29 -3.31 14.42 14.98
C LEU A 29 -2.66 15.52 14.13
N THR A 30 -3.44 16.49 13.63
CA THR A 30 -2.98 17.55 12.72
C THR A 30 -2.64 18.87 13.39
N GLY A 31 -2.76 18.97 14.73
CA GLY A 31 -2.60 20.19 15.52
C GLY A 31 -1.15 20.66 15.69
N ARG A 32 -0.95 21.71 16.50
CA ARG A 32 0.31 22.48 16.63
C ARG A 32 1.56 21.66 16.98
N ASP A 33 1.40 20.51 17.63
CA ASP A 33 2.52 19.65 18.04
C ASP A 33 2.93 18.64 16.96
N SER A 34 2.45 18.79 15.74
CA SER A 34 2.77 17.93 14.60
C SER A 34 3.55 18.68 13.54
N VAL A 35 4.53 18.00 12.94
CA VAL A 35 5.24 18.51 11.76
C VAL A 35 4.57 17.89 10.53
N ALA A 36 4.02 18.72 9.66
CA ALA A 36 3.41 18.27 8.41
C ALA A 36 4.33 18.53 7.22
N LEU A 37 4.63 17.48 6.46
CA LEU A 37 5.29 17.56 5.15
C LEU A 37 4.21 17.50 4.08
N LYS A 38 4.09 18.57 3.30
CA LYS A 38 3.06 18.70 2.27
C LYS A 38 3.51 18.05 0.95
N GLY A 39 2.60 17.36 0.30
CA GLY A 39 2.84 16.72 -0.98
C GLY A 39 1.54 16.20 -1.59
N ILE A 40 1.62 15.16 -2.40
CA ILE A 40 0.44 14.47 -2.99
C ILE A 40 -0.54 14.00 -1.90
N ALA A 41 0.01 13.55 -0.78
CA ALA A 41 -0.65 13.35 0.49
C ALA A 41 0.28 13.91 1.58
N ASN A 42 -0.27 14.42 2.67
CA ASN A 42 0.54 15.01 3.72
C ASN A 42 1.10 13.94 4.64
N ILE A 43 2.36 14.07 5.03
CA ILE A 43 2.97 13.24 6.07
C ILE A 43 3.01 14.04 7.37
N ILE A 44 2.43 13.50 8.41
CA ILE A 44 2.38 14.10 9.75
C ILE A 44 3.33 13.30 10.65
N LYS A 45 4.33 13.95 11.20
CA LYS A 45 5.23 13.38 12.21
C LYS A 45 4.78 13.81 13.59
N LYS A 46 4.45 12.84 14.44
CA LYS A 46 3.99 13.08 15.81
C LYS A 46 4.43 11.95 16.75
N ASN A 47 5.02 12.30 17.89
CA ASN A 47 5.45 11.33 18.92
C ASN A 47 6.30 10.18 18.38
N GLY A 48 7.20 10.46 17.43
CA GLY A 48 8.06 9.45 16.80
C GLY A 48 7.38 8.55 15.76
N SER A 49 6.09 8.73 15.51
CA SER A 49 5.34 8.01 14.47
C SER A 49 5.04 8.88 13.27
N PHE A 50 4.89 8.24 12.10
CA PHE A 50 4.48 8.88 10.87
C PHE A 50 3.04 8.52 10.53
N TYR A 51 2.25 9.54 10.23
CA TYR A 51 0.88 9.40 9.75
C TYR A 51 0.76 9.93 8.34
N LEU A 52 -0.04 9.26 7.54
CA LEU A 52 -0.40 9.68 6.19
C LEU A 52 -1.81 10.29 6.25
N GLU A 53 -1.91 11.56 5.91
CA GLU A 53 -3.18 12.22 5.63
C GLU A 53 -3.47 12.04 4.14
N PHE A 54 -4.26 11.01 3.84
CA PHE A 54 -4.52 10.57 2.47
C PHE A 54 -5.78 11.25 1.90
N PRO A 55 -5.69 11.99 0.79
CA PRO A 55 -6.83 12.62 0.15
C PRO A 55 -7.80 11.60 -0.44
N THR A 56 -9.09 11.69 -0.11
CA THR A 56 -10.11 10.75 -0.60
C THR A 56 -10.31 10.81 -2.11
N ARG A 57 -9.94 11.93 -2.77
CA ARG A 57 -9.92 12.06 -4.24
C ARG A 57 -8.92 11.12 -4.92
N LEU A 58 -7.97 10.57 -4.19
CA LEU A 58 -6.97 9.64 -4.71
C LEU A 58 -7.36 8.16 -4.52
N LEU A 59 -8.52 7.89 -3.91
CA LEU A 59 -9.06 6.52 -3.82
C LEU A 59 -9.32 5.97 -5.23
N GLY A 60 -8.94 4.72 -5.45
CA GLY A 60 -9.04 4.06 -6.75
C GLY A 60 -7.99 4.49 -7.79
N ARG A 61 -7.19 5.55 -7.51
CA ARG A 61 -6.08 5.94 -8.39
C ARG A 61 -4.93 4.94 -8.26
N GLU A 62 -4.23 4.73 -9.35
CA GLU A 62 -3.09 3.82 -9.42
C GLU A 62 -1.80 4.52 -8.95
N PHE A 63 -1.07 3.81 -8.11
CA PHE A 63 0.25 4.21 -7.62
C PHE A 63 1.28 3.14 -7.98
N LEU A 64 2.43 3.57 -8.47
CA LEU A 64 3.59 2.70 -8.64
C LEU A 64 4.40 2.66 -7.34
N VAL A 65 4.55 1.48 -6.79
CA VAL A 65 5.50 1.20 -5.70
C VAL A 65 6.80 0.72 -6.30
N THR A 66 7.91 1.34 -5.91
CA THR A 66 9.25 0.92 -6.29
C THR A 66 10.13 0.80 -5.04
N ASN A 67 10.88 -0.30 -4.95
CA ASN A 67 11.74 -0.59 -3.80
C ASN A 67 13.19 -0.75 -4.24
N ARG A 68 14.12 -0.03 -3.60
CA ARG A 68 15.55 -0.06 -3.92
C ARG A 68 16.40 -0.24 -2.68
N LEU A 69 17.42 -1.08 -2.80
CA LEU A 69 18.46 -1.22 -1.78
C LEU A 69 19.35 0.04 -1.76
N GLN A 70 19.51 0.63 -0.58
CA GLN A 70 20.44 1.76 -0.37
C GLN A 70 21.72 1.37 0.34
N LYS A 71 21.61 0.43 1.30
CA LYS A 71 22.75 -0.13 2.02
C LYS A 71 22.51 -1.61 2.21
N VAL A 72 23.55 -2.40 2.05
CA VAL A 72 23.56 -3.85 2.27
C VAL A 72 24.80 -4.21 3.09
N PRO A 73 24.78 -5.27 3.91
CA PRO A 73 25.98 -5.80 4.56
C PRO A 73 26.93 -6.39 3.51
N LEU A 74 28.20 -6.53 3.89
CA LEU A 74 29.27 -6.97 2.97
C LEU A 74 28.97 -8.37 2.39
N GLU A 75 28.49 -9.27 3.20
CA GLU A 75 28.21 -10.66 2.83
C GLU A 75 27.13 -10.74 1.72
N LEU A 76 26.10 -9.90 1.78
CA LEU A 76 25.10 -9.81 0.71
C LEU A 76 25.67 -9.19 -0.55
N ASN A 77 26.54 -8.19 -0.41
CA ASN A 77 27.22 -7.56 -1.55
C ASN A 77 28.13 -8.56 -2.29
N GLU A 78 28.88 -9.38 -1.57
CA GLU A 78 29.69 -10.47 -2.13
C GLU A 78 28.84 -11.53 -2.80
N ALA A 79 27.63 -11.79 -2.31
CA ALA A 79 26.65 -12.67 -2.94
C ALA A 79 25.91 -12.04 -4.14
N GLY A 80 26.29 -10.83 -4.57
CA GLY A 80 25.72 -10.16 -5.74
C GLY A 80 24.50 -9.28 -5.46
N VAL A 81 24.09 -9.13 -4.21
CA VAL A 81 23.00 -8.24 -3.80
C VAL A 81 23.55 -6.84 -3.51
N ASN A 82 23.55 -5.99 -4.50
CA ASN A 82 24.23 -4.70 -4.47
C ASN A 82 23.31 -3.52 -4.19
N LYS A 83 23.89 -2.44 -3.67
CA LYS A 83 23.24 -1.13 -3.59
C LYS A 83 22.69 -0.70 -4.95
N GLY A 84 21.48 -0.14 -4.96
CA GLY A 84 20.81 0.37 -6.16
C GLY A 84 19.92 -0.65 -6.88
N ILE A 85 20.00 -1.94 -6.50
CA ILE A 85 19.10 -2.95 -7.06
C ILE A 85 17.65 -2.56 -6.74
N ASN A 86 16.86 -2.51 -7.80
CA ASN A 86 15.42 -2.43 -7.73
C ASN A 86 14.88 -3.87 -7.70
N TYR A 87 14.35 -4.30 -6.56
CA TYR A 87 13.96 -5.70 -6.35
C TYR A 87 12.47 -5.97 -6.44
N GLU A 88 11.65 -4.93 -6.38
CA GLU A 88 10.20 -5.08 -6.46
C GLU A 88 9.55 -3.81 -7.02
N ASN A 89 8.71 -3.98 -8.04
CA ASN A 89 7.84 -2.94 -8.58
C ASN A 89 6.43 -3.49 -8.66
N GLN A 90 5.46 -2.73 -8.16
CA GLN A 90 4.06 -3.11 -8.23
C GLN A 90 3.15 -1.90 -8.36
N VAL A 91 2.01 -2.09 -9.00
CA VAL A 91 0.96 -1.07 -9.06
C VAL A 91 -0.09 -1.39 -8.01
N VAL A 92 -0.51 -0.38 -7.26
CA VAL A 92 -1.47 -0.53 -6.18
C VAL A 92 -2.56 0.54 -6.24
N THR A 93 -3.72 0.25 -5.65
CA THR A 93 -4.80 1.21 -5.42
C THR A 93 -5.19 1.23 -3.96
N PHE A 94 -5.74 2.35 -3.51
CA PHE A 94 -6.25 2.54 -2.16
C PHE A 94 -7.77 2.49 -2.16
N GLU A 95 -8.34 1.79 -1.19
CA GLU A 95 -9.77 1.58 -1.00
C GLU A 95 -10.16 1.91 0.44
N TRP A 96 -11.18 2.72 0.63
CA TRP A 96 -11.72 3.03 1.96
C TRP A 96 -12.87 2.09 2.33
N GLN A 97 -12.60 1.13 3.21
CA GLN A 97 -13.62 0.29 3.84
C GLN A 97 -14.25 1.03 5.01
N ARG A 98 -15.36 1.71 4.77
CA ARG A 98 -16.03 2.57 5.76
C ARG A 98 -16.52 1.81 6.99
N GLU A 99 -17.14 0.65 6.81
CA GLU A 99 -17.66 -0.18 7.91
C GLU A 99 -16.54 -0.67 8.84
N GLY A 100 -15.40 -1.07 8.29
CA GLY A 100 -14.22 -1.51 9.03
C GLY A 100 -13.31 -0.39 9.50
N LYS A 101 -13.58 0.86 9.15
CA LYS A 101 -12.69 2.02 9.41
C LYS A 101 -11.26 1.74 8.97
N LYS A 102 -11.07 1.21 7.75
CA LYS A 102 -9.77 0.82 7.22
C LYS A 102 -9.49 1.46 5.86
N LEU A 103 -8.24 1.84 5.65
CA LEU A 103 -7.68 2.13 4.34
C LEU A 103 -6.94 0.87 3.86
N CYS A 104 -7.48 0.24 2.84
CA CYS A 104 -6.98 -1.00 2.28
C CYS A 104 -6.16 -0.74 1.03
N ILE A 105 -5.15 -1.56 0.77
CA ILE A 105 -4.27 -1.45 -0.39
C ILE A 105 -4.39 -2.74 -1.19
N ARG A 106 -4.78 -2.62 -2.48
CA ARG A 106 -4.86 -3.73 -3.41
C ARG A 106 -3.76 -3.63 -4.45
N GLN A 107 -3.09 -4.75 -4.71
CA GLN A 107 -2.16 -4.87 -5.82
C GLN A 107 -2.95 -5.01 -7.11
N GLN A 108 -2.62 -4.20 -8.11
CA GLN A 108 -3.21 -4.30 -9.43
C GLN A 108 -2.46 -5.37 -10.24
N ARG A 109 -3.18 -6.40 -10.67
CA ARG A 109 -2.66 -7.46 -11.53
C ARG A 109 -3.25 -7.34 -12.93
N LEU A 110 -2.54 -7.83 -13.92
CA LEU A 110 -3.05 -7.91 -15.28
C LEU A 110 -4.23 -8.89 -15.30
N THR A 111 -5.43 -8.35 -15.45
CA THR A 111 -6.65 -9.11 -15.72
C THR A 111 -6.91 -9.12 -17.22
N PRO A 112 -7.69 -10.08 -17.75
CA PRO A 112 -8.13 -10.04 -19.15
C PRO A 112 -8.75 -8.69 -19.50
N GLU A 113 -8.46 -8.19 -20.69
CA GLU A 113 -9.04 -6.96 -21.21
C GLU A 113 -10.32 -7.26 -21.97
N VAL A 114 -11.41 -6.61 -21.55
CA VAL A 114 -12.73 -6.76 -22.18
C VAL A 114 -13.31 -5.36 -22.34
N PRO A 115 -13.85 -5.02 -23.53
CA PRO A 115 -14.58 -3.76 -23.68
C PRO A 115 -15.74 -3.68 -22.67
N VAL A 116 -15.92 -2.54 -22.03
CA VAL A 116 -16.98 -2.35 -21.01
C VAL A 116 -18.40 -2.56 -21.57
N THR A 117 -18.56 -2.48 -22.89
CA THR A 117 -19.82 -2.73 -23.60
C THR A 117 -20.03 -4.19 -23.97
N ASP A 118 -19.03 -5.05 -23.75
CA ASP A 118 -19.10 -6.47 -24.05
C ASP A 118 -19.88 -7.23 -22.96
N ALA A 119 -20.66 -8.22 -23.35
CA ALA A 119 -21.41 -9.08 -22.43
C ALA A 119 -20.49 -9.85 -21.44
N LEU A 120 -19.24 -10.12 -21.84
CA LEU A 120 -18.24 -10.79 -20.99
C LEU A 120 -17.68 -9.88 -19.89
N ALA A 121 -17.87 -8.56 -19.96
CA ALA A 121 -17.28 -7.62 -19.00
C ALA A 121 -17.72 -7.91 -17.56
N SER A 122 -19.01 -8.22 -17.34
CA SER A 122 -19.52 -8.61 -16.03
C SER A 122 -18.91 -9.92 -15.55
N SER A 123 -18.83 -10.92 -16.41
CA SER A 123 -18.25 -12.23 -16.07
C SER A 123 -16.76 -12.11 -15.69
N VAL A 124 -15.99 -11.27 -16.40
CA VAL A 124 -14.59 -11.03 -16.06
C VAL A 124 -14.48 -10.31 -14.71
N ALA A 125 -15.32 -9.31 -14.45
CA ALA A 125 -15.34 -8.60 -13.17
C ALA A 125 -15.69 -9.52 -11.99
N ASP A 126 -16.59 -10.48 -12.19
CA ASP A 126 -17.03 -11.43 -11.14
C ASP A 126 -16.00 -12.54 -10.89
N ASN A 127 -15.18 -12.89 -11.88
CA ASN A 127 -14.22 -13.99 -11.78
C ASN A 127 -12.83 -13.59 -11.30
N TYR A 128 -12.46 -12.31 -11.38
CA TYR A 128 -11.11 -11.85 -11.04
C TYR A 128 -11.14 -10.80 -9.93
N ILE A 129 -10.31 -11.00 -8.93
CA ILE A 129 -10.15 -10.06 -7.81
C ILE A 129 -8.68 -9.71 -7.63
N ASN A 130 -8.41 -8.43 -7.46
CA ASN A 130 -7.09 -7.95 -7.09
C ASN A 130 -6.78 -8.25 -5.61
N PRO A 131 -5.61 -8.83 -5.29
CA PRO A 131 -5.29 -9.21 -3.92
C PRO A 131 -5.19 -8.00 -3.00
N LEU A 132 -5.73 -8.15 -1.79
CA LEU A 132 -5.51 -7.22 -0.68
C LEU A 132 -4.13 -7.52 -0.09
N ILE A 133 -3.22 -6.54 -0.14
CA ILE A 133 -1.82 -6.73 0.29
C ILE A 133 -1.48 -6.00 1.59
N ALA A 134 -2.24 -4.97 1.94
CA ALA A 134 -2.09 -4.25 3.19
C ALA A 134 -3.39 -3.60 3.64
N SER A 135 -3.51 -3.33 4.94
CA SER A 135 -4.69 -2.71 5.54
C SER A 135 -4.28 -1.88 6.75
N LEU A 136 -4.60 -0.59 6.72
CA LEU A 136 -4.29 0.36 7.79
C LEU A 136 -5.58 0.79 8.49
N LYS A 137 -5.55 0.85 9.82
CA LYS A 137 -6.63 1.43 10.61
C LYS A 137 -6.69 2.94 10.37
N ILE A 138 -7.88 3.46 10.11
CA ILE A 138 -8.11 4.91 10.03
C ILE A 138 -8.18 5.45 11.46
N GLU A 139 -7.24 6.32 11.80
CA GLU A 139 -7.13 6.96 13.11
C GLU A 139 -8.00 8.22 13.21
N ALA A 140 -8.18 8.92 12.09
CA ALA A 140 -9.07 10.08 12.01
C ALA A 140 -9.56 10.32 10.58
N VAL A 141 -10.65 11.06 10.47
CA VAL A 141 -11.22 11.52 9.19
C VAL A 141 -11.40 13.03 9.29
N ALA A 142 -11.08 13.76 8.23
CA ALA A 142 -11.36 15.19 8.18
C ALA A 142 -12.88 15.46 8.31
N PRO A 143 -13.30 16.57 8.91
CA PRO A 143 -14.72 16.88 9.13
C PRO A 143 -15.56 16.90 7.85
N ASP A 144 -14.95 17.28 6.72
CA ASP A 144 -15.54 17.30 5.39
C ASP A 144 -15.35 15.98 4.62
N SER A 145 -14.74 14.98 5.24
CA SER A 145 -14.37 13.67 4.63
C SER A 145 -13.42 13.79 3.43
N SER A 146 -12.72 14.91 3.26
CA SER A 146 -11.77 15.13 2.18
C SER A 146 -10.49 14.33 2.34
N THR A 147 -10.12 13.97 3.57
CA THR A 147 -8.93 13.18 3.89
C THR A 147 -9.21 12.14 4.98
N VAL A 148 -8.44 11.06 4.96
CA VAL A 148 -8.35 10.07 6.04
C VAL A 148 -6.93 10.02 6.57
N VAL A 149 -6.76 9.88 7.88
CA VAL A 149 -5.46 9.81 8.53
C VAL A 149 -5.21 8.38 8.99
N VAL A 150 -4.09 7.80 8.56
CA VAL A 150 -3.65 6.45 8.90
C VAL A 150 -2.22 6.46 9.40
N LYS A 151 -1.85 5.50 10.25
CA LYS A 151 -0.47 5.32 10.69
C LYS A 151 0.29 4.57 9.59
N ILE A 152 1.19 5.28 8.88
CA ILE A 152 1.91 4.72 7.73
C ILE A 152 3.13 3.88 8.12
N ASP A 153 3.58 3.96 9.37
CA ASP A 153 4.74 3.20 9.86
C ASP A 153 4.67 1.71 9.49
N GLU A 154 3.48 1.11 9.63
CA GLU A 154 3.27 -0.33 9.44
C GLU A 154 3.57 -0.83 8.01
N LEU A 155 3.51 0.06 7.01
CA LEU A 155 3.82 -0.28 5.62
C LEU A 155 5.32 -0.36 5.34
N PHE A 156 6.15 0.30 6.17
CA PHE A 156 7.58 0.48 5.87
C PHE A 156 8.51 0.02 6.99
N ASN A 157 7.99 -0.43 8.14
CA ASN A 157 8.78 -0.95 9.26
C ASN A 157 8.86 -2.48 9.30
N GLY A 158 8.40 -3.17 8.26
CA GLY A 158 8.40 -4.63 8.19
C GLY A 158 7.22 -5.33 8.87
N LYS A 159 6.28 -4.59 9.48
CA LYS A 159 5.07 -5.18 10.08
C LYS A 159 4.10 -5.72 9.03
N GLN A 160 3.94 -5.00 7.93
CA GLN A 160 3.19 -5.43 6.75
C GLN A 160 4.14 -5.46 5.54
N THR A 161 4.32 -6.62 4.93
CA THR A 161 5.29 -6.81 3.84
C THR A 161 4.71 -6.59 2.46
N GLY A 162 3.42 -6.31 2.34
CA GLY A 162 2.72 -6.22 1.05
C GLY A 162 3.26 -5.17 0.09
N LEU A 163 3.86 -4.08 0.60
CA LEU A 163 4.51 -3.06 -0.25
C LEU A 163 6.03 -3.26 -0.36
N ASN A 164 6.65 -3.97 0.58
CA ASN A 164 8.10 -4.14 0.64
C ASN A 164 8.44 -5.45 1.36
N ASP A 165 8.72 -6.49 0.60
CA ASP A 165 9.18 -7.78 1.11
C ASP A 165 10.61 -8.05 0.66
N VAL A 166 11.53 -7.16 1.08
CA VAL A 166 12.92 -7.14 0.62
C VAL A 166 13.61 -8.50 0.78
N PHE A 167 13.48 -9.14 1.94
CA PHE A 167 14.24 -10.35 2.24
C PHE A 167 13.81 -11.57 1.43
N ASN A 168 12.51 -11.70 1.13
CA ASN A 168 12.05 -12.71 0.17
C ASN A 168 12.47 -12.35 -1.26
N ASN A 169 12.41 -11.08 -1.64
CA ASN A 169 12.78 -10.64 -3.00
C ASN A 169 14.28 -10.74 -3.30
N ILE A 170 15.13 -10.74 -2.28
CA ILE A 170 16.58 -11.03 -2.42
C ILE A 170 16.95 -12.48 -2.08
N ASN A 171 15.96 -13.38 -2.08
CA ASN A 171 16.11 -14.84 -1.90
C ASN A 171 16.63 -15.30 -0.53
N LEU A 172 16.39 -14.55 0.55
CA LEU A 172 16.71 -14.99 1.90
C LEU A 172 15.60 -15.87 2.54
N GLY A 173 14.43 -15.98 1.90
CA GLY A 173 13.33 -16.87 2.34
C GLY A 173 12.76 -16.51 3.71
N THR A 174 12.77 -15.23 4.07
CA THR A 174 12.29 -14.72 5.35
C THR A 174 11.71 -13.32 5.17
N SER A 175 11.00 -12.84 6.18
CA SER A 175 10.44 -11.47 6.19
C SER A 175 11.13 -10.62 7.26
N ALA A 176 10.97 -9.29 7.17
CA ALA A 176 11.51 -8.37 8.15
C ALA A 176 10.92 -8.61 9.54
N ASN A 177 11.77 -8.48 10.55
CA ASN A 177 11.35 -8.46 11.96
C ASN A 177 10.99 -7.01 12.33
N ALA A 178 9.72 -6.75 12.58
CA ALA A 178 9.22 -5.40 12.87
C ALA A 178 9.83 -4.80 14.16
N ASP A 179 10.17 -5.63 15.15
CA ASP A 179 10.76 -5.16 16.41
C ASP A 179 12.22 -4.70 16.24
N LEU A 180 12.91 -5.20 15.19
CA LEU A 180 14.29 -4.84 14.86
C LEU A 180 14.37 -3.86 13.68
N SER A 181 13.24 -3.43 13.15
CA SER A 181 13.16 -2.60 11.96
C SER A 181 12.55 -1.23 12.29
N ARG A 182 12.99 -0.21 11.56
CA ARG A 182 12.51 1.16 11.79
C ARG A 182 12.51 1.98 10.51
N ILE A 183 11.67 3.02 10.50
CA ILE A 183 11.72 4.06 9.49
C ILE A 183 12.77 5.09 9.89
N LEU A 184 13.67 5.40 8.97
CA LEU A 184 14.69 6.43 9.15
C LEU A 184 14.14 7.80 8.75
N ASP A 185 13.41 7.88 7.64
CA ASP A 185 12.86 9.13 7.13
C ASP A 185 11.68 8.85 6.18
N ILE A 186 10.73 9.80 6.11
CA ILE A 186 9.68 9.85 5.09
C ILE A 186 9.63 11.25 4.51
N LYS A 187 9.60 11.36 3.19
CA LYS A 187 9.46 12.61 2.43
C LYS A 187 8.21 12.58 1.57
N ALA A 188 7.52 13.70 1.51
CA ALA A 188 6.37 13.92 0.63
C ALA A 188 6.75 14.90 -0.48
N PHE A 189 6.33 14.61 -1.70
CA PHE A 189 6.51 15.42 -2.90
C PHE A 189 5.18 15.59 -3.63
N GLU A 190 5.12 16.42 -4.65
CA GLU A 190 3.89 16.70 -5.41
C GLU A 190 3.27 15.46 -6.06
N SER A 191 4.09 14.49 -6.47
CA SER A 191 3.65 13.28 -7.18
C SER A 191 3.99 11.97 -6.49
N ASN A 192 4.78 11.99 -5.41
CA ASN A 192 5.19 10.78 -4.72
C ASN A 192 5.50 10.98 -3.24
N ILE A 193 5.55 9.86 -2.52
CA ILE A 193 6.04 9.75 -1.14
C ILE A 193 7.20 8.76 -1.17
N THR A 194 8.29 9.08 -0.46
CA THR A 194 9.45 8.20 -0.34
C THR A 194 9.74 7.93 1.12
N ALA A 195 9.77 6.65 1.50
CA ALA A 195 10.18 6.19 2.82
C ALA A 195 11.56 5.54 2.75
N THR A 196 12.44 5.88 3.68
CA THR A 196 13.72 5.19 3.89
C THR A 196 13.63 4.40 5.18
N SER A 197 13.84 3.10 5.09
CA SER A 197 13.68 2.16 6.20
C SER A 197 14.96 1.35 6.41
N GLU A 198 15.29 1.12 7.66
CA GLU A 198 16.28 0.13 8.10
C GLU A 198 15.51 -1.11 8.50
N LEU A 199 15.65 -2.18 7.72
CA LEU A 199 14.94 -3.42 7.91
C LEU A 199 15.92 -4.51 8.31
N THR A 200 15.55 -5.30 9.31
CA THR A 200 16.36 -6.40 9.85
C THR A 200 15.56 -7.69 9.83
N THR A 201 16.22 -8.77 9.46
CA THR A 201 15.68 -10.13 9.59
C THR A 201 16.67 -11.04 10.28
N ILE A 202 16.21 -12.22 10.65
CA ILE A 202 17.03 -13.29 11.25
C ILE A 202 17.04 -14.46 10.28
N VAL A 203 18.19 -14.74 9.72
CA VAL A 203 18.43 -15.89 8.81
C VAL A 203 19.03 -17.03 9.60
N ARG A 204 18.72 -18.26 9.22
CA ARG A 204 19.35 -19.47 9.77
C ARG A 204 20.44 -19.95 8.82
N GLU A 205 21.66 -20.07 9.34
CA GLU A 205 22.79 -20.72 8.68
C GLU A 205 23.16 -21.97 9.47
N GLY A 206 22.66 -23.12 9.02
CA GLY A 206 22.80 -24.37 9.77
C GLY A 206 22.13 -24.28 11.15
N MET A 207 22.92 -24.40 12.24
CA MET A 207 22.43 -24.25 13.61
C MET A 207 22.54 -22.85 14.17
N SER A 208 23.16 -21.91 13.45
CA SER A 208 23.34 -20.52 13.87
C SER A 208 22.22 -19.61 13.37
N LYS A 209 21.99 -18.54 14.11
CA LYS A 209 21.10 -17.44 13.71
C LYS A 209 21.95 -16.21 13.44
N VAL A 210 21.76 -15.60 12.26
CA VAL A 210 22.47 -14.40 11.83
C VAL A 210 21.46 -13.28 11.57
N ASN A 211 21.71 -12.10 12.12
CA ASN A 211 20.92 -10.92 11.83
C ASN A 211 21.44 -10.26 10.54
N VAL A 212 20.54 -10.02 9.61
CA VAL A 212 20.82 -9.33 8.35
C VAL A 212 20.04 -8.03 8.33
N THR A 213 20.74 -6.90 8.18
CA THR A 213 20.13 -5.57 8.13
C THR A 213 20.42 -4.91 6.80
N VAL A 214 19.39 -4.34 6.19
CA VAL A 214 19.50 -3.55 4.94
C VAL A 214 18.82 -2.20 5.10
N VAL A 215 19.25 -1.22 4.33
CA VAL A 215 18.52 0.05 4.19
C VAL A 215 17.85 0.09 2.83
N VAL A 216 16.57 0.37 2.84
CA VAL A 216 15.70 0.38 1.66
C VAL A 216 15.08 1.75 1.45
N SER A 217 14.96 2.16 0.21
CA SER A 217 14.11 3.28 -0.21
C SER A 217 12.89 2.74 -0.94
N SER A 218 11.72 3.00 -0.38
CA SER A 218 10.42 2.68 -0.98
C SER A 218 9.76 3.96 -1.47
N SER A 219 9.35 4.01 -2.74
CA SER A 219 8.64 5.15 -3.31
C SER A 219 7.24 4.74 -3.72
N LEU A 220 6.25 5.56 -3.37
CA LEU A 220 4.86 5.45 -3.76
C LEU A 220 4.53 6.63 -4.68
N SER A 221 4.51 6.42 -5.98
CA SER A 221 4.36 7.44 -7.02
C SER A 221 3.01 7.36 -7.69
N LEU A 222 2.27 8.48 -7.76
CA LEU A 222 0.98 8.54 -8.46
C LEU A 222 1.20 8.37 -9.97
N LEU A 223 0.49 7.41 -10.56
CA LEU A 223 0.48 7.25 -12.01
C LEU A 223 -0.44 8.28 -12.68
N PRO A 224 -0.10 8.74 -13.90
CA PRO A 224 -0.93 9.67 -14.64
C PRO A 224 -2.28 9.04 -15.01
N GLU A 225 -3.34 9.84 -15.08
CA GLU A 225 -4.68 9.38 -15.51
C GLU A 225 -4.69 8.94 -16.96
N THR A 226 -3.96 9.66 -17.80
CA THR A 226 -3.81 9.33 -19.21
C THR A 226 -2.46 8.66 -19.40
N PRO A 227 -2.43 7.34 -19.66
CA PRO A 227 -1.18 6.63 -19.91
C PRO A 227 -0.51 7.13 -21.19
N MET A 228 0.80 6.92 -21.27
CA MET A 228 1.55 7.22 -22.47
C MET A 228 1.02 6.36 -23.64
N ARG A 229 0.90 6.95 -24.83
CA ARG A 229 0.52 6.20 -26.05
C ARG A 229 1.44 5.01 -26.25
N GLY A 230 0.84 3.83 -26.45
CA GLY A 230 1.57 2.59 -26.74
C GLY A 230 2.47 2.76 -27.96
N ARG A 231 3.65 2.13 -27.92
CA ARG A 231 4.59 2.08 -29.05
C ARG A 231 4.60 0.65 -29.61
N LYS A 232 4.67 0.56 -30.93
CA LYS A 232 4.86 -0.75 -31.58
C LYS A 232 6.26 -1.28 -31.29
N GLU A 233 6.36 -2.59 -31.12
CA GLU A 233 7.62 -3.28 -30.93
C GLU A 233 8.54 -3.09 -32.17
N SER A 234 9.82 -2.95 -31.89
CA SER A 234 10.85 -2.92 -32.94
C SER A 234 11.67 -4.21 -32.90
N LYS A 235 11.76 -4.92 -34.01
CA LYS A 235 12.62 -6.12 -34.15
C LYS A 235 14.11 -5.83 -33.91
N LYS A 236 14.52 -4.55 -33.87
CA LYS A 236 15.92 -4.13 -33.68
C LYS A 236 16.33 -4.05 -32.19
N VAL A 237 15.37 -4.05 -31.29
CA VAL A 237 15.61 -3.93 -29.83
C VAL A 237 14.78 -4.98 -29.13
N GLY A 238 15.44 -5.96 -28.50
CA GLY A 238 14.78 -6.95 -27.66
C GLY A 238 14.51 -6.38 -26.26
N TYR A 239 13.37 -6.72 -25.67
CA TYR A 239 13.01 -6.42 -24.30
C TYR A 239 12.10 -7.52 -23.73
N PHE A 240 12.04 -7.60 -22.41
CA PHE A 240 11.13 -8.51 -21.77
C PHE A 240 9.69 -8.03 -21.93
N THR A 241 8.79 -8.94 -22.24
CA THR A 241 7.36 -8.67 -22.46
C THR A 241 6.50 -9.34 -21.39
N THR A 242 5.38 -8.71 -21.08
CA THR A 242 4.27 -9.32 -20.34
C THR A 242 3.08 -9.46 -21.29
N HIS A 243 2.34 -10.56 -21.17
CA HIS A 243 1.18 -10.83 -22.01
C HIS A 243 -0.10 -10.64 -21.22
N ARG A 244 -1.09 -10.04 -21.87
CA ARG A 244 -2.44 -9.89 -21.36
C ARG A 244 -3.43 -10.51 -22.36
N LEU A 245 -4.37 -11.31 -21.87
CA LEU A 245 -5.47 -11.78 -22.70
C LEU A 245 -6.40 -10.60 -23.03
N SER A 246 -6.79 -10.49 -24.30
CA SER A 246 -7.80 -9.56 -24.76
C SER A 246 -8.95 -10.36 -25.36
N TYR A 247 -10.15 -10.12 -24.88
CA TYR A 247 -11.40 -10.69 -25.43
C TYR A 247 -12.09 -9.69 -26.38
N SER A 248 -11.34 -8.81 -26.98
CA SER A 248 -11.83 -7.86 -27.97
C SER A 248 -11.82 -8.47 -29.36
N ASP A 249 -12.89 -8.27 -30.16
CA ASP A 249 -12.94 -8.62 -31.57
C ASP A 249 -11.98 -7.80 -32.46
N ARG A 250 -11.34 -6.79 -31.89
CA ARG A 250 -10.31 -6.01 -32.55
C ARG A 250 -9.01 -6.79 -32.52
N GLN A 251 -8.60 -7.35 -33.63
CA GLN A 251 -7.23 -7.83 -33.83
C GLN A 251 -6.31 -6.64 -33.51
N GLN A 252 -5.49 -6.80 -32.47
CA GLN A 252 -4.40 -5.86 -32.23
C GLN A 252 -3.34 -6.12 -33.31
N GLU A 253 -3.28 -5.22 -34.30
CA GLU A 253 -2.19 -5.14 -35.26
C GLU A 253 -0.88 -4.68 -34.61
#